data_4bfc45c0149cfe9752fe2e733e904c24
#
_entry.id   4bfc45c0149cfe9752fe2e733e904c24
#
_cell.length_a   1.000
_cell.length_b   1.000
_cell.length_c   1.000
_cell.angle_alpha   90.00
_cell.angle_beta   90.00
_cell.angle_gamma   90.00
#
_symmetry.space_group_name_H-M   'P 1'
#
loop_
_entity.id
_entity.type
_entity.pdbx_description
1 polymer ?
#
loop_
_entity_poly.entity_id
_entity_poly.type
_entity_poly.pdbx_seq_one_letter_code
_entity_poly.pdbx_strand_id
1 'polypeptide(L)'
;MVLLSLPPLLTSLFLVFVAARTGLLPVGGMTSTSGGDLLSHMIVPVAALALPLAAMFERLQSQAMSEIAGQPFVIATLGRGVPLSRVIWRDALKNALRPIASVYGLVIGTLLSGSFAVEAITAWPGLGQLMLNALRARDVYLVTGCAAAGSIFLAAGTLMSDAALALVDPRTAHR
;
A
#
# COMPACT_ATOMS: atom_id res chain seq x y z
N MET A 1 16.74 1.83 0.98
CA MET A 1 16.75 1.84 2.46
C MET A 1 16.07 3.09 3.03
N VAL A 2 16.35 4.31 2.55
CA VAL A 2 15.78 5.56 3.12
C VAL A 2 14.24 5.59 3.04
N LEU A 3 13.63 5.23 1.91
CA LEU A 3 12.17 5.22 1.72
C LEU A 3 11.40 4.28 2.66
N LEU A 4 12.04 3.22 3.17
CA LEU A 4 11.42 2.28 4.12
C LEU A 4 11.30 2.86 5.55
N SER A 5 12.11 3.87 5.87
CA SER A 5 12.15 4.49 7.19
C SER A 5 11.29 5.76 7.27
N LEU A 6 10.74 6.21 6.14
CA LEU A 6 9.93 7.43 6.09
C LEU A 6 8.45 7.10 6.33
N PRO A 7 7.83 7.64 7.40
CA PRO A 7 6.39 7.54 7.59
C PRO A 7 5.63 8.22 6.44
N PRO A 8 4.41 7.76 6.08
CA PRO A 8 3.59 8.38 5.04
C PRO A 8 3.36 9.89 5.25
N LEU A 9 3.32 10.33 6.50
CA LEU A 9 3.20 11.74 6.87
C LEU A 9 4.40 12.57 6.37
N LEU A 10 5.62 12.11 6.58
CA LEU A 10 6.82 12.81 6.11
C LEU A 10 6.94 12.76 4.59
N THR A 11 6.56 11.63 3.98
CA THR A 11 6.57 11.47 2.52
C THR A 11 5.57 12.44 1.87
N SER A 12 4.36 12.57 2.43
CA SER A 12 3.36 13.50 1.92
C SER A 12 3.80 14.96 2.06
N LEU A 13 4.37 15.32 3.21
CA LEU A 13 4.88 16.68 3.45
C LEU A 13 5.99 17.04 2.47
N PHE A 14 6.92 16.11 2.24
CA PHE A 14 8.00 16.29 1.27
C PHE A 14 7.47 16.45 -0.16
N LEU A 15 6.52 15.60 -0.56
CA LEU A 15 5.93 15.69 -1.91
C LEU A 15 5.13 16.97 -2.11
N VAL A 16 4.36 17.40 -1.11
CA VAL A 16 3.65 18.69 -1.15
C VAL A 16 4.65 19.84 -1.26
N PHE A 17 5.75 19.82 -0.52
CA PHE A 17 6.81 20.81 -0.62
C PHE A 17 7.44 20.86 -2.02
N VAL A 18 7.76 19.70 -2.59
CA VAL A 18 8.30 19.61 -3.97
C VAL A 18 7.28 20.12 -4.99
N ALA A 19 6.02 19.72 -4.88
CA ALA A 19 4.95 20.19 -5.75
C ALA A 19 4.79 21.73 -5.69
N ALA A 20 4.81 22.28 -4.48
CA ALA A 20 4.73 23.75 -4.28
C ALA A 20 5.94 24.49 -4.88
N ARG A 21 7.13 23.92 -4.79
CA ARG A 21 8.36 24.54 -5.31
C ARG A 21 8.47 24.46 -6.83
N THR A 22 8.03 23.36 -7.42
CA THR A 22 8.16 23.11 -8.86
C THR A 22 6.99 23.66 -9.66
N GLY A 23 5.81 23.82 -9.06
CA GLY A 23 4.57 24.18 -9.74
C GLY A 23 4.06 23.13 -10.74
N LEU A 24 4.68 21.94 -10.77
CA LEU A 24 4.36 20.87 -11.72
C LEU A 24 3.08 20.10 -11.34
N LEU A 25 2.76 20.06 -10.05
CA LEU A 25 1.62 19.34 -9.50
C LEU A 25 0.81 20.25 -8.59
N PRO A 26 -0.51 20.10 -8.56
CA PRO A 26 -1.35 20.86 -7.64
C PRO A 26 -1.05 20.49 -6.19
N VAL A 27 -1.04 21.50 -5.32
CA VAL A 27 -0.54 21.40 -3.93
C VAL A 27 -1.59 20.92 -2.94
N GLY A 28 -2.80 20.62 -3.38
CA GLY A 28 -3.83 20.06 -2.49
C GLY A 28 -5.25 20.44 -2.89
N GLY A 29 -6.20 19.86 -2.16
CA GLY A 29 -7.61 20.02 -2.42
C GLY A 29 -8.10 19.24 -3.64
N MET A 30 -9.41 19.21 -3.80
CA MET A 30 -10.09 18.64 -4.96
C MET A 30 -10.82 19.77 -5.66
N THR A 31 -10.27 20.31 -6.74
CA THR A 31 -10.98 21.29 -7.59
C THR A 31 -11.61 20.55 -8.75
N SER A 32 -12.92 20.57 -8.84
CA SER A 32 -13.71 19.82 -9.82
C SER A 32 -14.23 20.75 -10.92
N THR A 33 -13.35 21.21 -11.80
CA THR A 33 -13.82 21.92 -13.01
C THR A 33 -13.74 21.03 -14.26
N SER A 34 -12.86 20.02 -14.25
CA SER A 34 -12.78 19.00 -15.32
C SER A 34 -12.15 17.71 -14.81
N GLY A 35 -12.50 16.56 -15.40
CA GLY A 35 -11.97 15.26 -14.98
C GLY A 35 -10.44 15.11 -15.06
N GLY A 36 -9.77 15.94 -15.87
CA GLY A 36 -8.31 15.98 -15.96
C GLY A 36 -7.64 16.59 -14.72
N ASP A 37 -8.29 17.55 -14.08
CA ASP A 37 -7.79 18.19 -12.88
C ASP A 37 -7.81 17.25 -11.69
N LEU A 38 -8.79 16.34 -11.61
CA LEU A 38 -8.90 15.37 -10.54
C LEU A 38 -7.68 14.42 -10.51
N LEU A 39 -7.27 13.92 -11.67
CA LEU A 39 -6.13 13.00 -11.76
C LEU A 39 -4.81 13.66 -11.31
N SER A 40 -4.59 14.90 -11.67
CA SER A 40 -3.39 15.65 -11.27
C SER A 40 -3.34 15.86 -9.75
N HIS A 41 -4.48 16.12 -9.11
CA HIS A 41 -4.58 16.28 -7.65
C HIS A 41 -4.41 14.97 -6.88
N MET A 42 -4.72 13.80 -7.50
CA MET A 42 -4.51 12.49 -6.89
C MET A 42 -3.03 12.04 -6.87
N ILE A 43 -2.18 12.59 -7.74
CA ILE A 43 -0.78 12.13 -7.86
C ILE A 43 -0.04 12.23 -6.53
N VAL A 44 -0.11 13.36 -5.85
CA VAL A 44 0.61 13.59 -4.59
C VAL A 44 0.11 12.67 -3.47
N PRO A 45 -1.19 12.59 -3.15
CA PRO A 45 -1.70 11.67 -2.13
C PRO A 45 -1.38 10.21 -2.42
N VAL A 46 -1.58 9.77 -3.67
CA VAL A 46 -1.31 8.39 -4.08
C VAL A 46 0.18 8.06 -3.99
N ALA A 47 1.05 8.95 -4.48
CA ALA A 47 2.50 8.74 -4.40
C ALA A 47 2.99 8.70 -2.94
N ALA A 48 2.42 9.53 -2.06
CA ALA A 48 2.78 9.55 -0.63
C ALA A 48 2.50 8.22 0.08
N LEU A 49 1.43 7.52 -0.31
CA LEU A 49 1.09 6.20 0.21
C LEU A 49 1.82 5.07 -0.53
N ALA A 50 1.94 5.18 -1.85
CA ALA A 50 2.46 4.12 -2.69
C ALA A 50 3.99 3.95 -2.57
N LEU A 51 4.76 5.03 -2.44
CA LEU A 51 6.22 4.95 -2.42
C LEU A 51 6.78 4.14 -1.24
N PRO A 52 6.35 4.37 0.03
CA PRO A 52 6.80 3.56 1.15
C PRO A 52 6.39 2.09 1.02
N LEU A 53 5.17 1.83 0.53
CA LEU A 53 4.68 0.47 0.30
C LEU A 53 5.42 -0.25 -0.81
N ALA A 54 5.69 0.43 -1.93
CA ALA A 54 6.46 -0.13 -3.02
C ALA A 54 7.87 -0.54 -2.55
N ALA A 55 8.52 0.29 -1.72
CA ALA A 55 9.80 -0.04 -1.14
C ALA A 55 9.73 -1.23 -0.16
N MET A 56 8.65 -1.35 0.60
CA MET A 56 8.41 -2.50 1.48
C MET A 56 8.22 -3.79 0.66
N PHE A 57 7.38 -3.76 -0.37
CA PHE A 57 7.13 -4.92 -1.22
C PHE A 57 8.37 -5.32 -2.02
N GLU A 58 9.12 -4.36 -2.56
CA GLU A 58 10.40 -4.63 -3.24
C GLU A 58 11.35 -5.40 -2.33
N ARG A 59 11.51 -4.94 -1.08
CA ARG A 59 12.37 -5.61 -0.12
C ARG A 59 11.90 -7.03 0.21
N LEU A 60 10.61 -7.20 0.48
CA LEU A 60 10.03 -8.52 0.76
C LEU A 60 10.21 -9.48 -0.42
N GLN A 61 9.93 -9.00 -1.63
CA GLN A 61 10.08 -9.79 -2.84
C GLN A 61 11.53 -10.15 -3.12
N SER A 62 12.46 -9.21 -2.93
CA SER A 62 13.89 -9.44 -3.13
C SER A 62 14.42 -10.49 -2.13
N GLN A 63 14.03 -10.39 -0.86
CA GLN A 63 14.40 -11.38 0.16
C GLN A 63 13.84 -12.77 -0.16
N ALA A 64 12.53 -12.86 -0.44
CA ALA A 64 11.87 -14.12 -0.77
C ALA A 64 12.49 -14.77 -2.03
N MET A 65 12.82 -13.98 -3.04
CA MET A 65 13.45 -14.48 -4.26
C MET A 65 14.87 -15.00 -3.97
N SER A 66 15.64 -14.29 -3.15
CA SER A 66 16.99 -14.71 -2.74
C SER A 66 16.97 -16.04 -1.97
N GLU A 67 16.01 -16.21 -1.05
CA GLU A 67 15.86 -17.47 -0.29
C GLU A 67 15.46 -18.63 -1.20
N ILE A 68 14.55 -18.40 -2.14
CA ILE A 68 14.08 -19.45 -3.05
C ILE A 68 15.16 -19.84 -4.07
N ALA A 69 15.98 -18.90 -4.52
CA ALA A 69 17.05 -19.18 -5.46
C ALA A 69 18.05 -20.23 -4.95
N GLY A 70 18.25 -20.30 -3.63
CA GLY A 70 19.10 -21.31 -2.97
C GLY A 70 18.42 -22.66 -2.69
N GLN A 71 17.14 -22.81 -3.01
CA GLN A 71 16.39 -24.03 -2.70
C GLN A 71 16.80 -25.23 -3.58
N PRO A 72 16.85 -26.46 -3.04
CA PRO A 72 17.26 -27.65 -3.78
C PRO A 72 16.46 -27.92 -5.06
N PHE A 73 15.16 -27.58 -5.08
CA PHE A 73 14.32 -27.79 -6.26
C PHE A 73 14.72 -26.86 -7.42
N VAL A 74 15.18 -25.64 -7.14
CA VAL A 74 15.67 -24.69 -8.16
C VAL A 74 16.96 -25.25 -8.77
N ILE A 75 17.90 -25.67 -7.94
CA ILE A 75 19.17 -26.26 -8.37
C ILE A 75 18.93 -27.53 -9.21
N ALA A 76 18.03 -28.41 -8.73
CA ALA A 76 17.67 -29.64 -9.45
C ALA A 76 17.00 -29.36 -10.81
N THR A 77 16.20 -28.29 -10.90
CA THR A 77 15.53 -27.92 -12.16
C THR A 77 16.52 -27.34 -13.16
N LEU A 78 17.49 -26.53 -12.70
CA LEU A 78 18.59 -26.04 -13.52
C LEU A 78 19.49 -27.19 -14.00
N GLY A 79 19.79 -28.17 -13.11
CA GLY A 79 20.57 -29.37 -13.47
C GLY A 79 19.92 -30.26 -14.54
N ARG A 80 18.59 -30.15 -14.71
CA ARG A 80 17.84 -30.80 -15.80
C ARG A 80 17.86 -30.02 -17.12
N GLY A 81 18.59 -28.91 -17.20
CA GLY A 81 18.74 -28.12 -18.42
C GLY A 81 17.57 -27.14 -18.68
N VAL A 82 16.70 -26.89 -17.69
CA VAL A 82 15.63 -25.89 -17.84
C VAL A 82 16.26 -24.49 -17.83
N PRO A 83 15.92 -23.59 -18.78
CA PRO A 83 16.53 -22.28 -18.85
C PRO A 83 16.16 -21.45 -17.61
N LEU A 84 17.15 -20.69 -17.11
CA LEU A 84 17.04 -19.88 -15.89
C LEU A 84 15.80 -18.95 -15.88
N SER A 85 15.49 -18.34 -17.00
CA SER A 85 14.31 -17.48 -17.14
C SER A 85 13.01 -18.23 -16.80
N ARG A 86 12.86 -19.47 -17.26
CA ARG A 86 11.66 -20.29 -16.96
C ARG A 86 11.60 -20.66 -15.49
N VAL A 87 12.73 -21.03 -14.90
CA VAL A 87 12.82 -21.35 -13.46
C VAL A 87 12.44 -20.14 -12.61
N ILE A 88 12.95 -18.93 -12.96
CA ILE A 88 12.64 -17.70 -12.23
C ILE A 88 11.15 -17.36 -12.33
N TRP A 89 10.61 -17.25 -13.55
CA TRP A 89 9.27 -16.72 -13.76
C TRP A 89 8.15 -17.71 -13.42
N ARG A 90 8.38 -19.00 -13.54
CA ARG A 90 7.35 -20.02 -13.33
C ARG A 90 7.42 -20.67 -11.94
N ASP A 91 8.61 -21.04 -11.49
CA ASP A 91 8.78 -21.84 -10.29
C ASP A 91 9.18 -21.00 -9.08
N ALA A 92 10.17 -20.10 -9.23
CA ALA A 92 10.67 -19.29 -8.14
C ALA A 92 9.69 -18.15 -7.79
N LEU A 93 9.20 -17.39 -8.76
CA LEU A 93 8.30 -16.26 -8.54
C LEU A 93 7.00 -16.66 -7.87
N LYS A 94 6.39 -17.78 -8.28
CA LYS A 94 5.16 -18.28 -7.66
C LYS A 94 5.33 -18.57 -6.17
N ASN A 95 6.47 -19.11 -5.78
CA ASN A 95 6.78 -19.39 -4.39
C ASN A 95 7.18 -18.10 -3.63
N ALA A 96 7.87 -17.17 -4.30
CA ALA A 96 8.29 -15.89 -3.74
C ALA A 96 7.13 -14.89 -3.51
N LEU A 97 5.99 -15.10 -4.14
CA LEU A 97 4.78 -14.27 -3.91
C LEU A 97 4.02 -14.64 -2.64
N ARG A 98 4.24 -15.82 -2.05
CA ARG A 98 3.52 -16.26 -0.83
C ARG A 98 3.71 -15.31 0.37
N PRO A 99 4.94 -14.87 0.72
CA PRO A 99 5.13 -13.92 1.81
C PRO A 99 4.41 -12.58 1.57
N ILE A 100 4.33 -12.14 0.31
CA ILE A 100 3.60 -10.91 -0.04
C ILE A 100 2.11 -11.08 0.23
N ALA A 101 1.53 -12.19 -0.20
CA ALA A 101 0.12 -12.48 0.03
C ALA A 101 -0.23 -12.51 1.52
N SER A 102 0.67 -13.03 2.37
CA SER A 102 0.43 -13.11 3.83
C SER A 102 0.44 -11.76 4.54
N VAL A 103 1.09 -10.73 4.00
CA VAL A 103 1.14 -9.38 4.61
C VAL A 103 0.08 -8.43 4.06
N TYR A 104 -0.74 -8.87 3.09
CA TYR A 104 -1.71 -8.00 2.43
C TYR A 104 -2.74 -7.39 3.39
N GLY A 105 -3.21 -8.16 4.38
CA GLY A 105 -4.12 -7.66 5.41
C GLY A 105 -3.50 -6.54 6.27
N LEU A 106 -2.22 -6.71 6.64
CA LEU A 106 -1.47 -5.68 7.35
C LEU A 106 -1.31 -4.40 6.50
N VAL A 107 -1.06 -4.56 5.22
CA VAL A 107 -0.93 -3.43 4.28
C VAL A 107 -2.22 -2.62 4.18
N ILE A 108 -3.39 -3.27 4.15
CA ILE A 108 -4.68 -2.58 4.15
C ILE A 108 -4.84 -1.73 5.42
N GLY A 109 -4.46 -2.27 6.58
CA GLY A 109 -4.48 -1.51 7.84
C GLY A 109 -3.53 -0.31 7.84
N THR A 110 -2.31 -0.48 7.32
CA THR A 110 -1.33 0.61 7.23
C THR A 110 -1.73 1.68 6.22
N LEU A 111 -2.35 1.29 5.10
CA LEU A 111 -2.92 2.23 4.12
C LEU A 111 -4.04 3.06 4.73
N LEU A 112 -4.97 2.44 5.44
CA LEU A 112 -6.07 3.16 6.09
C LEU A 112 -5.55 4.17 7.12
N SER A 113 -4.63 3.74 7.99
CA SER A 113 -4.02 4.63 8.98
C SER A 113 -3.19 5.75 8.33
N GLY A 114 -2.41 5.42 7.29
CA GLY A 114 -1.60 6.39 6.55
C GLY A 114 -2.42 7.37 5.74
N SER A 115 -3.56 6.95 5.20
CA SER A 115 -4.44 7.82 4.40
C SER A 115 -4.97 8.99 5.22
N PHE A 116 -5.31 8.79 6.49
CA PHE A 116 -5.78 9.88 7.36
C PHE A 116 -4.77 11.02 7.49
N ALA A 117 -3.50 10.69 7.68
CA ALA A 117 -2.44 11.69 7.76
C ALA A 117 -2.19 12.39 6.40
N VAL A 118 -2.17 11.61 5.33
CA VAL A 118 -1.96 12.12 3.96
C VAL A 118 -3.11 13.05 3.54
N GLU A 119 -4.37 12.65 3.79
CA GLU A 119 -5.55 13.48 3.49
C GLU A 119 -5.52 14.81 4.25
N ALA A 120 -5.11 14.79 5.54
CA ALA A 120 -4.98 15.99 6.33
C ALA A 120 -3.92 16.97 5.78
N ILE A 121 -2.79 16.45 5.27
CA ILE A 121 -1.70 17.28 4.74
C ILE A 121 -2.01 17.80 3.33
N THR A 122 -2.58 16.93 2.49
CA THR A 122 -2.91 17.27 1.10
C THR A 122 -4.25 18.00 0.96
N ALA A 123 -4.98 18.22 2.07
CA ALA A 123 -6.34 18.74 2.09
C ALA A 123 -7.29 17.96 1.15
N TRP A 124 -7.07 16.66 1.00
CA TRP A 124 -7.90 15.80 0.20
C TRP A 124 -9.21 15.50 0.94
N PRO A 125 -10.40 15.67 0.32
CA PRO A 125 -11.68 15.48 0.98
C PRO A 125 -12.01 13.99 1.16
N GLY A 126 -11.38 13.35 2.15
CA GLY A 126 -11.58 11.96 2.52
C GLY A 126 -12.04 11.80 3.98
N LEU A 127 -12.09 10.55 4.43
CA LEU A 127 -12.54 10.20 5.77
C LEU A 127 -11.62 10.77 6.87
N GLY A 128 -10.30 10.80 6.61
CA GLY A 128 -9.32 11.36 7.54
C GLY A 128 -9.44 12.87 7.69
N GLN A 129 -9.65 13.58 6.59
CA GLN A 129 -9.90 15.03 6.62
C GLN A 129 -11.21 15.34 7.36
N LEU A 130 -12.27 14.58 7.13
CA LEU A 130 -13.55 14.71 7.82
C LEU A 130 -13.37 14.50 9.33
N MET A 131 -12.65 13.44 9.72
CA MET A 131 -12.35 13.13 11.12
C MET A 131 -11.53 14.25 11.79
N LEU A 132 -10.53 14.82 11.09
CA LEU A 132 -9.74 15.94 11.60
C LEU A 132 -10.61 17.17 11.85
N ASN A 133 -11.53 17.48 10.94
CA ASN A 133 -12.46 18.60 11.09
C ASN A 133 -13.44 18.37 12.25
N ALA A 134 -13.95 17.14 12.40
CA ALA A 134 -14.80 16.77 13.53
C ALA A 134 -14.07 16.90 14.88
N LEU A 135 -12.81 16.49 14.96
CA LEU A 135 -11.98 16.67 16.16
C LEU A 135 -11.77 18.13 16.51
N ARG A 136 -11.52 18.99 15.53
CA ARG A 136 -11.39 20.44 15.73
C ARG A 136 -12.69 21.09 16.20
N ALA A 137 -13.83 20.61 15.66
CA ALA A 137 -15.17 21.04 16.06
C ALA A 137 -15.64 20.44 17.38
N ARG A 138 -14.88 19.49 17.97
CA ARG A 138 -15.26 18.70 19.17
C ARG A 138 -16.57 17.94 18.99
N ASP A 139 -16.87 17.53 17.77
CA ASP A 139 -18.06 16.74 17.43
C ASP A 139 -17.76 15.25 17.66
N VAL A 140 -18.09 14.78 18.86
CA VAL A 140 -17.84 13.39 19.27
C VAL A 140 -18.63 12.40 18.42
N TYR A 141 -19.85 12.75 18.00
CA TYR A 141 -20.68 11.85 17.19
C TYR A 141 -20.07 11.64 15.81
N LEU A 142 -19.61 12.71 15.17
CA LEU A 142 -18.98 12.61 13.86
C LEU A 142 -17.63 11.87 13.93
N VAL A 143 -16.83 12.12 14.98
CA VAL A 143 -15.56 11.39 15.21
C VAL A 143 -15.84 9.89 15.36
N THR A 144 -16.84 9.52 16.17
CA THR A 144 -17.23 8.12 16.37
C THR A 144 -17.74 7.49 15.07
N GLY A 145 -18.52 8.23 14.29
CA GLY A 145 -19.00 7.80 12.98
C GLY A 145 -17.84 7.53 11.97
N CYS A 146 -16.88 8.43 11.92
CA CYS A 146 -15.68 8.24 11.09
C CYS A 146 -14.86 7.03 11.53
N ALA A 147 -14.67 6.83 12.85
CA ALA A 147 -13.96 5.68 13.39
C ALA A 147 -14.69 4.36 13.08
N ALA A 148 -16.02 4.34 13.22
CA ALA A 148 -16.83 3.17 12.89
C ALA A 148 -16.75 2.83 11.39
N ALA A 149 -16.87 3.83 10.53
CA ALA A 149 -16.72 3.65 9.07
C ALA A 149 -15.33 3.11 8.72
N GLY A 150 -14.25 3.68 9.29
CA GLY A 150 -12.90 3.20 9.11
C GLY A 150 -12.71 1.74 9.55
N SER A 151 -13.30 1.36 10.68
CA SER A 151 -13.27 -0.02 11.20
C SER A 151 -13.98 -1.01 10.25
N ILE A 152 -15.12 -0.61 9.68
CA ILE A 152 -15.85 -1.42 8.70
C ILE A 152 -15.00 -1.62 7.42
N PHE A 153 -14.40 -0.55 6.90
CA PHE A 153 -13.53 -0.64 5.73
C PHE A 153 -12.30 -1.53 6.00
N LEU A 154 -11.71 -1.40 7.19
CA LEU A 154 -10.59 -2.26 7.60
C LEU A 154 -11.02 -3.72 7.68
N ALA A 155 -12.13 -4.02 8.34
CA ALA A 155 -12.65 -5.39 8.45
C ALA A 155 -12.98 -5.99 7.07
N ALA A 156 -13.64 -5.24 6.20
CA ALA A 156 -13.94 -5.69 4.85
C ALA A 156 -12.64 -5.93 4.04
N GLY A 157 -11.67 -5.03 4.12
CA GLY A 157 -10.39 -5.14 3.43
C GLY A 157 -9.57 -6.34 3.91
N THR A 158 -9.51 -6.60 5.22
CA THR A 158 -8.81 -7.77 5.77
C THR A 158 -9.51 -9.08 5.39
N LEU A 159 -10.83 -9.14 5.43
CA LEU A 159 -11.59 -10.31 4.96
C LEU A 159 -11.33 -10.60 3.48
N MET A 160 -11.31 -9.57 2.64
CA MET A 160 -10.97 -9.74 1.22
C MET A 160 -9.53 -10.22 1.01
N SER A 161 -8.60 -9.72 1.82
CA SER A 161 -7.20 -10.17 1.82
C SER A 161 -7.08 -11.64 2.20
N ASP A 162 -7.76 -12.06 3.27
CA ASP A 162 -7.74 -13.44 3.75
C ASP A 162 -8.38 -14.40 2.73
N ALA A 163 -9.48 -13.98 2.10
CA ALA A 163 -10.11 -14.73 1.02
C ALA A 163 -9.17 -14.86 -0.21
N ALA A 164 -8.47 -13.80 -0.58
CA ALA A 164 -7.49 -13.83 -1.66
C ALA A 164 -6.29 -14.76 -1.32
N LEU A 165 -5.81 -14.72 -0.07
CA LEU A 165 -4.75 -15.61 0.41
C LEU A 165 -5.17 -17.08 0.36
N ALA A 166 -6.38 -17.40 0.78
CA ALA A 166 -6.94 -18.75 0.72
C ALA A 166 -7.04 -19.31 -0.71
N LEU A 167 -7.29 -18.43 -1.70
CA LEU A 167 -7.29 -18.81 -3.11
C LEU A 167 -5.88 -19.07 -3.67
N VAL A 168 -4.88 -18.33 -3.19
CA VAL A 168 -3.48 -18.44 -3.65
C VAL A 168 -2.75 -19.57 -2.95
N ASP A 169 -3.02 -19.80 -1.67
CA ASP A 169 -2.41 -20.89 -0.87
C ASP A 169 -3.48 -21.65 -0.08
N PRO A 170 -4.07 -22.71 -0.68
CA PRO A 170 -5.11 -23.52 -0.03
C PRO A 170 -4.63 -24.25 1.24
N ARG A 171 -3.33 -24.29 1.52
CA ARG A 171 -2.78 -24.93 2.74
C ARG A 171 -3.01 -24.08 3.99
N THR A 172 -3.28 -22.79 3.85
CA THR A 172 -3.57 -21.89 4.98
C THR A 172 -5.02 -22.01 5.46
N ALA A 173 -5.92 -22.55 4.65
CA ALA A 173 -7.34 -22.71 4.97
C ALA A 173 -7.63 -23.82 6.00
N HIS A 174 -6.64 -24.61 6.41
CA HIS A 174 -6.80 -25.75 7.33
C HIS A 174 -6.15 -25.54 8.72
N ARG A 175 -5.93 -24.29 9.12
CA ARG A 175 -5.51 -23.97 10.50
C ARG A 175 -6.57 -23.03 11.18
#